data_8d009f4085e481160ada3aed33b98a72
#
_entry.id   8d009f4085e481160ada3aed33b98a72
#
_cell.length_a   1.000
_cell.length_b   1.000
_cell.length_c   1.000
_cell.angle_alpha   90.00
_cell.angle_beta   90.00
_cell.angle_gamma   90.00
#
_symmetry.space_group_name_H-M   'P 1'
#
loop_
_entity.id
_entity.type
_entity.pdbx_description
1 polymer ?
#
loop_
_entity_poly.entity_id
_entity_poly.type
_entity_poly.pdbx_seq_one_letter_code
_entity_poly.pdbx_strand_id
1 'polypeptide(L)'
;MPQRYNKKTRYASKSRKKRRKIWWFKKKAVYLQAKLEIMKESELHFAPMWDLNPLWNTLTEGEKEQLAKDVELVHYAKNEIIHHDGEESEYVWMLLRGKVRIYKEGIGQRQQIIRLLKPYDIFGYRACTVNEPYNSSASAFEACTVYRLEREKFNKLIQGNGALCYQVMLMMAKDLAFSEIQTVNLTQKHIRGRLAESLLLLLKNYGYEEDGKTLAMLLPREDLANMSNMTTSNAIRTLSQFAQEGLLALDGKHIRILDEKALEKISRLG
;
A
#
# COMPACT_ATOMS: atom_id res chain seq x y z
N MET A 1 -25.51 -14.82 -57.79
CA MET A 1 -24.84 -15.27 -56.56
C MET A 1 -24.60 -14.09 -55.62
N PRO A 2 -25.44 -13.87 -54.60
CA PRO A 2 -24.98 -13.24 -53.38
C PRO A 2 -25.75 -13.73 -52.13
N GLN A 3 -25.49 -14.92 -51.62
CA GLN A 3 -26.12 -15.37 -50.35
C GLN A 3 -25.15 -16.04 -49.35
N ARG A 4 -23.86 -16.12 -49.62
CA ARG A 4 -22.90 -16.79 -48.72
C ARG A 4 -22.18 -15.85 -47.71
N TYR A 5 -22.25 -14.53 -47.87
CA TYR A 5 -21.52 -13.58 -47.00
C TYR A 5 -22.24 -13.22 -45.69
N ASN A 6 -23.55 -13.45 -45.59
CA ASN A 6 -24.35 -12.95 -44.45
C ASN A 6 -24.43 -13.90 -43.24
N LYS A 7 -23.99 -15.17 -43.38
CA LYS A 7 -24.00 -16.11 -42.22
C LYS A 7 -22.79 -15.99 -41.32
N LYS A 8 -21.58 -15.71 -41.82
CA LYS A 8 -20.35 -15.60 -41.01
C LYS A 8 -20.35 -14.36 -40.10
N THR A 9 -20.87 -13.23 -40.53
CA THR A 9 -20.98 -12.00 -39.75
C THR A 9 -22.02 -12.11 -38.62
N ARG A 10 -23.11 -12.82 -38.82
CA ARG A 10 -24.13 -13.08 -37.78
C ARG A 10 -23.63 -14.02 -36.68
N TYR A 11 -22.79 -15.02 -36.99
CA TYR A 11 -22.18 -15.91 -36.00
C TYR A 11 -21.11 -15.21 -35.17
N ALA A 12 -20.29 -14.35 -35.78
CA ALA A 12 -19.27 -13.56 -35.08
C ALA A 12 -19.89 -12.54 -34.11
N SER A 13 -21.01 -11.91 -34.47
CA SER A 13 -21.72 -10.96 -33.60
C SER A 13 -22.39 -11.63 -32.38
N LYS A 14 -22.99 -12.83 -32.59
CA LYS A 14 -23.58 -13.64 -31.50
C LYS A 14 -22.52 -14.16 -30.55
N SER A 15 -21.36 -14.57 -31.04
CA SER A 15 -20.22 -15.01 -30.22
C SER A 15 -19.65 -13.86 -29.36
N ARG A 16 -19.50 -12.66 -29.92
CA ARG A 16 -19.06 -11.47 -29.17
C ARG A 16 -20.07 -11.04 -28.07
N LYS A 17 -21.38 -11.07 -28.39
CA LYS A 17 -22.43 -10.80 -27.38
C LYS A 17 -22.45 -11.86 -26.27
N LYS A 18 -22.25 -13.14 -26.61
CA LYS A 18 -22.16 -14.22 -25.59
C LYS A 18 -20.92 -14.08 -24.71
N ARG A 19 -19.75 -13.74 -25.29
CA ARG A 19 -18.52 -13.47 -24.53
C ARG A 19 -18.65 -12.24 -23.61
N ARG A 20 -19.28 -11.14 -24.07
CA ARG A 20 -19.55 -9.96 -23.24
C ARG A 20 -20.51 -10.26 -22.08
N LYS A 21 -21.57 -11.07 -22.29
CA LYS A 21 -22.47 -11.52 -21.23
C LYS A 21 -21.72 -12.38 -20.19
N ILE A 22 -20.93 -13.35 -20.63
CA ILE A 22 -20.15 -14.23 -19.75
C ILE A 22 -19.13 -13.41 -18.94
N TRP A 23 -18.45 -12.44 -19.57
CA TRP A 23 -17.52 -11.55 -18.90
C TRP A 23 -18.22 -10.66 -17.85
N TRP A 24 -19.40 -10.11 -18.20
CA TRP A 24 -20.20 -9.31 -17.27
C TRP A 24 -20.72 -10.15 -16.08
N PHE A 25 -21.16 -11.40 -16.30
CA PHE A 25 -21.56 -12.31 -15.24
C PHE A 25 -20.40 -12.71 -14.33
N LYS A 26 -19.20 -12.96 -14.86
CA LYS A 26 -17.99 -13.22 -14.08
C LYS A 26 -17.62 -12.00 -13.21
N LYS A 27 -17.65 -10.80 -13.79
CA LYS A 27 -17.36 -9.56 -13.04
C LYS A 27 -18.41 -9.30 -11.94
N LYS A 28 -19.68 -9.57 -12.22
CA LYS A 28 -20.76 -9.45 -11.22
C LYS A 28 -20.67 -10.54 -10.15
N ALA A 29 -20.27 -11.76 -10.48
CA ALA A 29 -20.04 -12.82 -9.51
C ALA A 29 -18.87 -12.50 -8.58
N VAL A 30 -17.75 -12.01 -9.12
CA VAL A 30 -16.60 -11.55 -8.31
C VAL A 30 -17.01 -10.36 -7.42
N TYR A 31 -17.77 -9.41 -7.94
CA TYR A 31 -18.29 -8.29 -7.15
C TYR A 31 -19.25 -8.75 -6.04
N LEU A 32 -20.14 -9.70 -6.33
CA LEU A 32 -21.07 -10.26 -5.35
C LEU A 32 -20.35 -11.13 -4.32
N GLN A 33 -19.31 -11.84 -4.72
CA GLN A 33 -18.48 -12.63 -3.80
C GLN A 33 -17.66 -11.73 -2.88
N ALA A 34 -17.07 -10.66 -3.40
CA ALA A 34 -16.41 -9.62 -2.61
C ALA A 34 -17.41 -8.93 -1.66
N LYS A 35 -18.63 -8.64 -2.13
CA LYS A 35 -19.69 -8.04 -1.29
C LYS A 35 -20.20 -9.00 -0.21
N LEU A 36 -20.27 -10.32 -0.49
CA LEU A 36 -20.62 -11.36 0.48
C LEU A 36 -19.49 -11.58 1.51
N GLU A 37 -18.23 -11.49 1.09
CA GLU A 37 -17.08 -11.50 2.00
C GLU A 37 -17.07 -10.25 2.89
N ILE A 38 -17.34 -9.07 2.33
CA ILE A 38 -17.52 -7.80 3.08
C ILE A 38 -18.70 -7.90 4.07
N MET A 39 -19.83 -8.50 3.66
CA MET A 39 -20.98 -8.70 4.57
C MET A 39 -20.70 -9.72 5.67
N LYS A 40 -19.92 -10.77 5.41
CA LYS A 40 -19.43 -11.70 6.44
C LYS A 40 -18.39 -11.04 7.35
N GLU A 41 -17.60 -10.08 6.84
CA GLU A 41 -16.64 -9.30 7.64
C GLU A 41 -17.34 -8.26 8.52
N SER A 42 -18.51 -7.72 8.13
CA SER A 42 -19.28 -6.82 9.00
C SER A 42 -19.90 -7.55 10.21
N GLU A 43 -19.98 -8.89 10.17
CA GLU A 43 -20.33 -9.73 11.31
C GLU A 43 -19.09 -10.21 12.10
N LEU A 44 -17.88 -10.09 11.57
CA LEU A 44 -16.66 -10.27 12.33
C LEU A 44 -16.48 -9.04 13.23
N HIS A 45 -16.52 -9.26 14.53
CA HIS A 45 -16.09 -8.28 15.52
C HIS A 45 -14.60 -7.99 15.25
N PHE A 46 -14.31 -6.95 14.46
CA PHE A 46 -12.92 -6.47 14.36
C PHE A 46 -12.47 -6.12 15.78
N ALA A 47 -11.30 -6.61 16.14
CA ALA A 47 -10.70 -6.22 17.40
C ALA A 47 -10.70 -4.68 17.51
N PRO A 48 -11.06 -4.12 18.66
CA PRO A 48 -11.10 -2.68 18.83
C PRO A 48 -9.77 -2.04 18.39
N MET A 49 -9.84 -0.87 17.79
CA MET A 49 -8.69 -0.14 17.26
C MET A 49 -7.53 -0.04 18.29
N TRP A 50 -7.86 0.11 19.58
CA TRP A 50 -6.88 0.22 20.66
C TRP A 50 -6.14 -1.08 20.97
N ASP A 51 -6.67 -2.24 20.62
CA ASP A 51 -5.99 -3.53 20.79
C ASP A 51 -5.00 -3.83 19.65
N LEU A 52 -5.13 -3.12 18.53
CA LEU A 52 -4.39 -3.39 17.30
C LEU A 52 -3.10 -2.58 17.16
N ASN A 53 -3.03 -1.40 17.77
CA ASN A 53 -1.85 -0.54 17.70
C ASN A 53 -1.53 0.07 19.07
N PRO A 54 -0.29 -0.07 19.59
CA PRO A 54 0.14 0.45 20.90
C PRO A 54 -0.09 1.95 21.11
N LEU A 55 -0.24 2.74 20.04
CA LEU A 55 -0.57 4.16 20.13
C LEU A 55 -1.81 4.39 21.01
N TRP A 56 -2.82 3.54 20.85
CA TRP A 56 -4.12 3.67 21.50
C TRP A 56 -4.18 3.10 22.92
N ASN A 57 -3.11 2.43 23.41
CA ASN A 57 -3.05 1.88 24.76
C ASN A 57 -3.05 2.97 25.85
N THR A 58 -2.80 4.22 25.48
CA THR A 58 -2.79 5.37 26.39
C THR A 58 -4.19 5.95 26.64
N LEU A 59 -5.22 5.46 25.94
CA LEU A 59 -6.57 5.94 26.08
C LEU A 59 -7.22 5.43 27.37
N THR A 60 -7.96 6.32 28.03
CA THR A 60 -8.89 5.96 29.10
C THR A 60 -10.10 5.20 28.53
N GLU A 61 -10.84 4.47 29.37
CA GLU A 61 -12.04 3.75 28.93
C GLU A 61 -13.08 4.68 28.29
N GLY A 62 -13.29 5.88 28.86
CA GLY A 62 -14.20 6.87 28.26
C GLY A 62 -13.75 7.38 26.88
N GLU A 63 -12.45 7.57 26.67
CA GLU A 63 -11.90 7.92 25.35
C GLU A 63 -12.03 6.78 24.35
N LYS A 64 -11.86 5.52 24.77
CA LYS A 64 -12.09 4.34 23.93
C LYS A 64 -13.55 4.22 23.50
N GLU A 65 -14.49 4.41 24.43
CA GLU A 65 -15.93 4.41 24.13
C GLU A 65 -16.30 5.53 23.13
N GLN A 66 -15.71 6.71 23.29
CA GLN A 66 -15.94 7.82 22.36
C GLN A 66 -15.32 7.53 21.00
N LEU A 67 -14.08 7.05 20.97
CA LEU A 67 -13.38 6.68 19.72
C LEU A 67 -14.14 5.61 18.95
N ALA A 68 -14.72 4.60 19.63
CA ALA A 68 -15.55 3.56 19.01
C ALA A 68 -16.79 4.12 18.29
N LYS A 69 -17.33 5.25 18.76
CA LYS A 69 -18.47 5.94 18.12
C LYS A 69 -18.04 6.84 16.96
N ASP A 70 -16.80 7.32 17.01
CA ASP A 70 -16.28 8.32 16.10
C ASP A 70 -15.58 7.73 14.88
N VAL A 71 -15.11 6.48 14.96
CA VAL A 71 -14.44 5.81 13.85
C VAL A 71 -15.44 5.18 12.89
N GLU A 72 -15.12 5.26 11.61
CA GLU A 72 -15.89 4.61 10.55
C GLU A 72 -15.05 3.55 9.87
N LEU A 73 -15.68 2.42 9.53
CA LEU A 73 -15.06 1.35 8.75
C LEU A 73 -15.30 1.59 7.25
N VAL A 74 -14.22 1.69 6.48
CA VAL A 74 -14.28 1.97 5.04
C VAL A 74 -13.49 0.93 4.26
N HIS A 75 -14.03 0.52 3.11
CA HIS A 75 -13.42 -0.44 2.21
C HIS A 75 -13.03 0.24 0.91
N TYR A 76 -11.82 -0.07 0.43
CA TYR A 76 -11.31 0.41 -0.85
C TYR A 76 -10.94 -0.78 -1.74
N ALA A 77 -11.36 -0.72 -2.99
CA ALA A 77 -10.96 -1.69 -4.01
C ALA A 77 -9.49 -1.48 -4.41
N LYS A 78 -8.88 -2.51 -4.97
CA LYS A 78 -7.50 -2.39 -5.48
C LYS A 78 -7.36 -1.22 -6.46
N ASN A 79 -6.32 -0.41 -6.26
CA ASN A 79 -5.98 0.83 -6.99
C ASN A 79 -6.99 1.99 -6.78
N GLU A 80 -7.93 1.85 -5.87
CA GLU A 80 -8.81 2.96 -5.50
C GLU A 80 -8.02 4.01 -4.70
N ILE A 81 -8.28 5.29 -4.99
CA ILE A 81 -7.65 6.42 -4.31
C ILE A 81 -8.35 6.64 -2.97
N ILE A 82 -7.56 6.81 -1.93
CA ILE A 82 -8.04 7.12 -0.57
C ILE A 82 -8.06 8.65 -0.38
N HIS A 83 -7.01 9.32 -0.81
CA HIS A 83 -6.92 10.78 -0.89
C HIS A 83 -5.86 11.21 -1.92
N HIS A 84 -5.97 12.41 -2.44
CA HIS A 84 -5.00 13.01 -3.36
C HIS A 84 -4.01 13.93 -2.65
N ASP A 85 -2.83 14.10 -3.26
CA ASP A 85 -1.88 15.19 -2.93
C ASP A 85 -2.57 16.54 -3.15
N GLY A 86 -2.48 17.46 -2.18
CA GLY A 86 -3.13 18.75 -2.21
C GLY A 86 -4.62 18.78 -1.77
N GLU A 87 -5.23 17.62 -1.51
CA GLU A 87 -6.59 17.54 -0.98
C GLU A 87 -6.62 17.92 0.50
N GLU A 88 -7.73 18.57 0.94
CA GLU A 88 -7.94 18.94 2.34
C GLU A 88 -7.83 17.73 3.27
N SER A 89 -7.11 17.88 4.38
CA SER A 89 -6.85 16.78 5.32
C SER A 89 -8.02 16.59 6.29
N GLU A 90 -9.07 15.91 5.84
CA GLU A 90 -10.27 15.69 6.64
C GLU A 90 -10.16 14.47 7.60
N TYR A 91 -9.32 13.48 7.28
CA TYR A 91 -9.31 12.22 8.00
C TYR A 91 -7.92 11.73 8.35
N VAL A 92 -7.84 11.00 9.46
CA VAL A 92 -6.75 10.10 9.84
C VAL A 92 -7.23 8.68 9.65
N TRP A 93 -6.39 7.80 9.11
CA TRP A 93 -6.73 6.40 8.86
C TRP A 93 -5.81 5.43 9.61
N MET A 94 -6.35 4.26 9.96
CA MET A 94 -5.59 3.09 10.36
C MET A 94 -5.94 1.92 9.45
N LEU A 95 -4.93 1.33 8.83
CA LEU A 95 -5.10 0.16 7.96
C LEU A 95 -5.39 -1.08 8.81
N LEU A 96 -6.51 -1.76 8.57
CA LEU A 96 -6.86 -3.00 9.25
C LEU A 96 -6.42 -4.23 8.46
N ARG A 97 -6.68 -4.21 7.16
CA ARG A 97 -6.39 -5.32 6.25
C ARG A 97 -6.00 -4.80 4.89
N GLY A 98 -5.19 -5.58 4.18
CA GLY A 98 -4.69 -5.22 2.86
C GLY A 98 -3.41 -4.40 2.93
N LYS A 99 -3.13 -3.63 1.88
CA LYS A 99 -1.95 -2.78 1.77
C LYS A 99 -2.30 -1.45 1.12
N VAL A 100 -1.69 -0.38 1.58
CA VAL A 100 -1.85 0.97 1.04
C VAL A 100 -0.49 1.49 0.62
N ARG A 101 -0.43 2.15 -0.53
CA ARG A 101 0.76 2.90 -0.97
C ARG A 101 0.55 4.39 -0.77
N ILE A 102 1.56 5.03 -0.19
CA ILE A 102 1.70 6.48 -0.12
C ILE A 102 2.71 6.89 -1.19
N TYR A 103 2.32 7.78 -2.07
CA TYR A 103 3.16 8.20 -3.19
C TYR A 103 2.99 9.68 -3.50
N LYS A 104 3.99 10.24 -4.17
CA LYS A 104 3.94 11.60 -4.73
C LYS A 104 4.26 11.55 -6.20
N GLU A 105 3.54 12.33 -6.99
CA GLU A 105 3.85 12.53 -8.40
C GLU A 105 4.92 13.61 -8.54
N GLY A 106 5.98 13.25 -9.25
CA GLY A 106 7.06 14.16 -9.59
C GLY A 106 6.96 14.66 -11.03
N ILE A 107 8.07 15.20 -11.54
CA ILE A 107 8.17 15.71 -12.90
C ILE A 107 7.85 14.60 -13.90
N GLY A 108 7.03 14.92 -14.91
CA GLY A 108 6.62 13.96 -15.95
C GLY A 108 5.66 12.88 -15.48
N GLN A 109 4.86 13.14 -14.45
CA GLN A 109 3.85 12.23 -13.87
C GLN A 109 4.46 10.93 -13.31
N ARG A 110 5.76 10.92 -13.06
CA ARG A 110 6.43 9.77 -12.48
C ARG A 110 6.12 9.71 -10.99
N GLN A 111 5.58 8.59 -10.56
CA GLN A 111 5.27 8.35 -9.16
C GLN A 111 6.52 7.95 -8.39
N GLN A 112 6.73 8.54 -7.22
CA GLN A 112 7.66 8.08 -6.20
C GLN A 112 6.87 7.46 -5.06
N ILE A 113 7.00 6.16 -4.85
CA ILE A 113 6.41 5.51 -3.67
C ILE A 113 7.27 5.89 -2.46
N ILE A 114 6.63 6.58 -1.52
CA ILE A 114 7.27 7.04 -0.28
C ILE A 114 7.18 5.94 0.79
N ARG A 115 6.00 5.29 0.91
CA ARG A 115 5.74 4.24 1.89
C ARG A 115 4.77 3.21 1.33
N LEU A 116 4.98 1.95 1.72
CA LEU A 116 3.98 0.90 1.62
C LEU A 116 3.56 0.54 3.04
N LEU A 117 2.27 0.70 3.31
CA LEU A 117 1.69 0.50 4.62
C LEU A 117 1.18 -0.94 4.76
N LYS A 118 1.39 -1.49 5.94
CA LYS A 118 0.91 -2.82 6.36
C LYS A 118 -0.22 -2.67 7.40
N PRO A 119 -0.94 -3.76 7.71
CA PRO A 119 -1.96 -3.72 8.75
C PRO A 119 -1.46 -3.08 10.05
N TYR A 120 -2.32 -2.24 10.61
CA TYR A 120 -2.17 -1.43 11.82
C TYR A 120 -1.31 -0.17 11.67
N ASP A 121 -0.76 0.11 10.49
CA ASP A 121 -0.13 1.41 10.22
C ASP A 121 -1.19 2.52 10.17
N ILE A 122 -0.81 3.68 10.70
CA ILE A 122 -1.64 4.90 10.74
C ILE A 122 -1.08 5.89 9.72
N PHE A 123 -1.95 6.58 8.99
CA PHE A 123 -1.56 7.56 7.98
C PHE A 123 -2.53 8.75 7.91
N GLY A 124 -2.12 9.82 7.23
CA GLY A 124 -2.88 11.07 7.15
C GLY A 124 -2.70 12.00 8.36
N TYR A 125 -2.28 11.47 9.50
CA TYR A 125 -2.19 12.20 10.78
C TYR A 125 -1.30 13.45 10.73
N ARG A 126 -0.20 13.46 9.94
CA ARG A 126 0.70 14.63 9.84
C ARG A 126 -0.04 15.87 9.33
N ALA A 127 -0.72 15.76 8.20
CA ALA A 127 -1.48 16.85 7.60
C ALA A 127 -2.63 17.29 8.53
N CYS A 128 -3.34 16.33 9.12
CA CYS A 128 -4.42 16.60 10.07
C CYS A 128 -3.95 17.35 11.32
N THR A 129 -2.75 17.05 11.84
CA THR A 129 -2.22 17.70 13.05
C THR A 129 -1.83 19.15 12.80
N VAL A 130 -1.26 19.47 11.61
CA VAL A 130 -0.86 20.85 11.26
C VAL A 130 -1.96 21.62 10.55
N ASN A 131 -3.09 20.97 10.23
CA ASN A 131 -4.20 21.53 9.50
C ASN A 131 -3.81 22.06 8.12
N GLU A 132 -3.02 21.26 7.40
CA GLU A 132 -2.57 21.54 6.03
C GLU A 132 -3.12 20.46 5.09
N PRO A 133 -3.23 20.71 3.77
CA PRO A 133 -3.57 19.69 2.78
C PRO A 133 -2.60 18.49 2.83
N TYR A 134 -3.08 17.31 2.38
CA TYR A 134 -2.19 16.15 2.25
C TYR A 134 -1.04 16.47 1.28
N ASN A 135 0.17 16.16 1.67
CA ASN A 135 1.37 16.40 0.85
C ASN A 135 1.80 15.18 0.01
N SER A 136 0.92 14.20 -0.11
CA SER A 136 1.10 12.98 -0.90
C SER A 136 -0.26 12.35 -1.16
N SER A 137 -0.34 11.49 -2.17
CA SER A 137 -1.53 10.68 -2.43
C SER A 137 -1.45 9.34 -1.70
N ALA A 138 -2.61 8.79 -1.33
CA ALA A 138 -2.76 7.43 -0.83
C ALA A 138 -3.69 6.62 -1.71
N SER A 139 -3.34 5.37 -2.02
CA SER A 139 -4.22 4.45 -2.74
C SER A 139 -4.09 3.03 -2.24
N ALA A 140 -5.16 2.27 -2.36
CA ALA A 140 -5.19 0.85 -2.04
C ALA A 140 -4.29 0.07 -3.00
N PHE A 141 -3.16 -0.45 -2.52
CA PHE A 141 -2.27 -1.29 -3.31
C PHE A 141 -2.90 -2.66 -3.65
N GLU A 142 -3.66 -3.18 -2.72
CA GLU A 142 -4.61 -4.29 -2.88
C GLU A 142 -5.92 -3.89 -2.19
N ALA A 143 -6.99 -4.66 -2.36
CA ALA A 143 -8.24 -4.37 -1.66
C ALA A 143 -7.97 -4.26 -0.16
N CYS A 144 -8.42 -3.19 0.47
CA CYS A 144 -8.10 -2.90 1.85
C CYS A 144 -9.32 -2.43 2.65
N THR A 145 -9.22 -2.61 3.95
CA THR A 145 -10.18 -2.12 4.94
C THR A 145 -9.44 -1.22 5.90
N VAL A 146 -9.99 -0.05 6.17
CA VAL A 146 -9.41 0.95 7.07
C VAL A 146 -10.46 1.44 8.08
N TYR A 147 -10.00 1.81 9.27
CA TYR A 147 -10.71 2.76 10.10
C TYR A 147 -10.35 4.17 9.66
N ARG A 148 -11.33 5.07 9.58
CA ARG A 148 -11.08 6.50 9.42
C ARG A 148 -11.67 7.27 10.59
N LEU A 149 -10.97 8.32 11.00
CA LEU A 149 -11.34 9.23 12.07
C LEU A 149 -11.24 10.66 11.55
N GLU A 150 -12.27 11.46 11.76
CA GLU A 150 -12.27 12.88 11.37
C GLU A 150 -11.13 13.65 12.06
N ARG A 151 -10.51 14.56 11.31
CA ARG A 151 -9.40 15.42 11.79
C ARG A 151 -9.71 16.12 13.11
N GLU A 152 -10.88 16.71 13.24
CA GLU A 152 -11.26 17.46 14.44
C GLU A 152 -11.34 16.56 15.67
N LYS A 153 -11.91 15.36 15.53
CA LYS A 153 -12.00 14.39 16.61
C LYS A 153 -10.62 13.87 17.01
N PHE A 154 -9.76 13.58 16.01
CA PHE A 154 -8.37 13.20 16.26
C PHE A 154 -7.61 14.29 17.00
N ASN A 155 -7.69 15.55 16.53
CA ASN A 155 -6.99 16.67 17.16
C ASN A 155 -7.51 16.95 18.58
N LYS A 156 -8.82 16.86 18.81
CA LYS A 156 -9.40 16.97 20.16
C LYS A 156 -8.85 15.87 21.09
N LEU A 157 -8.73 14.64 20.60
CA LEU A 157 -8.24 13.51 21.38
C LEU A 157 -6.77 13.70 21.77
N ILE A 158 -5.88 14.08 20.84
CA ILE A 158 -4.46 14.31 21.14
C ILE A 158 -4.23 15.54 22.02
N GLN A 159 -5.07 16.57 21.93
CA GLN A 159 -5.01 17.75 22.81
C GLN A 159 -5.46 17.44 24.23
N GLY A 160 -6.44 16.55 24.39
CA GLY A 160 -6.99 16.14 25.68
C GLY A 160 -6.15 15.10 26.43
N ASN A 161 -5.34 14.31 25.71
CA ASN A 161 -4.56 13.20 26.27
C ASN A 161 -3.07 13.38 26.01
N GLY A 162 -2.33 13.86 27.02
CA GLY A 162 -0.88 14.14 26.90
C GLY A 162 -0.05 12.88 26.64
N ALA A 163 -0.46 11.70 27.12
CA ALA A 163 0.24 10.45 26.87
C ALA A 163 0.08 10.02 25.39
N LEU A 164 -1.12 10.15 24.83
CA LEU A 164 -1.38 9.94 23.41
C LEU A 164 -0.60 10.94 22.55
N CYS A 165 -0.62 12.22 22.91
CA CYS A 165 0.14 13.27 22.23
C CYS A 165 1.64 12.93 22.17
N TYR A 166 2.21 12.45 23.27
CA TYR A 166 3.60 11.99 23.30
C TYR A 166 3.86 10.81 22.36
N GLN A 167 2.94 9.82 22.27
CA GLN A 167 3.08 8.71 21.34
C GLN A 167 3.00 9.17 19.87
N VAL A 168 2.11 10.10 19.56
CA VAL A 168 2.04 10.71 18.21
C VAL A 168 3.34 11.45 17.88
N MET A 169 3.90 12.21 18.82
CA MET A 169 5.20 12.88 18.65
C MET A 169 6.33 11.88 18.40
N LEU A 170 6.39 10.76 19.12
CA LEU A 170 7.37 9.69 18.88
C LEU A 170 7.21 9.07 17.49
N MET A 171 5.97 8.90 17.02
CA MET A 171 5.69 8.39 15.68
C MET A 171 6.17 9.39 14.60
N MET A 172 5.90 10.69 14.78
CA MET A 172 6.38 11.73 13.87
C MET A 172 7.92 11.81 13.84
N ALA A 173 8.59 11.69 15.00
CA ALA A 173 10.05 11.67 15.08
C ALA A 173 10.65 10.47 14.31
N LYS A 174 10.05 9.29 14.42
CA LYS A 174 10.47 8.10 13.66
C LYS A 174 10.25 8.28 12.16
N ASP A 175 9.13 8.87 11.77
CA ASP A 175 8.84 9.15 10.36
C ASP A 175 9.82 10.19 9.78
N LEU A 176 10.20 11.21 10.56
CA LEU A 176 11.21 12.18 10.16
C LEU A 176 12.58 11.51 9.95
N ALA A 177 13.05 10.73 10.94
CA ALA A 177 14.30 9.99 10.82
C ALA A 177 14.31 9.03 9.61
N PHE A 178 13.20 8.33 9.35
CA PHE A 178 13.06 7.51 8.15
C PHE A 178 13.16 8.33 6.87
N SER A 179 12.51 9.50 6.81
CA SER A 179 12.55 10.40 5.65
C SER A 179 13.96 10.92 5.37
N GLU A 180 14.73 11.28 6.41
CA GLU A 180 16.13 11.70 6.29
C GLU A 180 17.01 10.59 5.70
N ILE A 181 16.88 9.36 6.21
CA ILE A 181 17.59 8.19 5.69
C ILE A 181 17.23 7.94 4.22
N GLN A 182 15.95 8.01 3.87
CA GLN A 182 15.52 7.84 2.47
C GLN A 182 16.05 8.92 1.57
N THR A 183 16.11 10.17 2.03
CA THR A 183 16.70 11.29 1.26
C THR A 183 18.15 10.99 0.90
N VAL A 184 18.97 10.57 1.87
CA VAL A 184 20.36 10.19 1.63
C VAL A 184 20.46 8.99 0.67
N ASN A 185 19.66 7.94 0.91
CA ASN A 185 19.65 6.75 0.07
C ASN A 185 19.31 7.07 -1.40
N LEU A 186 18.31 7.92 -1.63
CA LEU A 186 17.85 8.27 -2.98
C LEU A 186 18.82 9.19 -3.72
N THR A 187 19.58 10.01 -3.00
CA THR A 187 20.50 11.00 -3.58
C THR A 187 21.92 10.49 -3.74
N GLN A 188 22.43 9.65 -2.83
CA GLN A 188 23.83 9.24 -2.80
C GLN A 188 24.07 7.82 -3.30
N LYS A 189 23.09 6.89 -3.16
CA LYS A 189 23.29 5.52 -3.62
C LYS A 189 23.12 5.38 -5.13
N HIS A 190 23.94 4.54 -5.74
CA HIS A 190 23.76 4.11 -7.12
C HIS A 190 22.51 3.25 -7.30
N ILE A 191 22.12 3.03 -8.55
CA ILE A 191 20.90 2.26 -8.91
C ILE A 191 20.86 0.89 -8.20
N ARG A 192 22.00 0.16 -8.15
CA ARG A 192 22.09 -1.15 -7.52
C ARG A 192 21.84 -1.07 -6.01
N GLY A 193 22.46 -0.10 -5.34
CA GLY A 193 22.26 0.11 -3.90
C GLY A 193 20.83 0.50 -3.56
N ARG A 194 20.20 1.37 -4.35
CA ARG A 194 18.79 1.76 -4.15
C ARG A 194 17.82 0.58 -4.32
N LEU A 195 18.06 -0.27 -5.33
CA LEU A 195 17.22 -1.45 -5.54
C LEU A 195 17.38 -2.47 -4.40
N ALA A 196 18.63 -2.73 -3.97
CA ALA A 196 18.90 -3.60 -2.82
C ALA A 196 18.23 -3.07 -1.54
N GLU A 197 18.33 -1.76 -1.27
CA GLU A 197 17.64 -1.11 -0.15
C GLU A 197 16.12 -1.31 -0.18
N SER A 198 15.51 -1.11 -1.36
CA SER A 198 14.07 -1.29 -1.53
C SER A 198 13.63 -2.74 -1.27
N LEU A 199 14.42 -3.72 -1.71
CA LEU A 199 14.15 -5.15 -1.45
C LEU A 199 14.29 -5.49 0.04
N LEU A 200 15.31 -4.97 0.71
CA LEU A 200 15.51 -5.14 2.16
C LEU A 200 14.42 -4.45 2.97
N LEU A 201 13.95 -3.29 2.54
CA LEU A 201 12.83 -2.59 3.18
C LEU A 201 11.53 -3.41 3.06
N LEU A 202 11.27 -4.00 1.89
CA LEU A 202 10.14 -4.89 1.68
C LEU A 202 10.24 -6.14 2.58
N LEU A 203 11.43 -6.74 2.65
CA LEU A 203 11.68 -7.87 3.53
C LEU A 203 11.44 -7.52 5.01
N LYS A 204 11.94 -6.38 5.45
CA LYS A 204 11.75 -5.90 6.83
C LYS A 204 10.28 -5.69 7.17
N ASN A 205 9.49 -5.18 6.22
CA ASN A 205 8.09 -4.80 6.46
C ASN A 205 7.12 -5.98 6.35
N TYR A 206 7.37 -6.92 5.43
CA TYR A 206 6.43 -7.97 5.07
C TYR A 206 6.97 -9.39 5.33
N GLY A 207 8.28 -9.55 5.50
CA GLY A 207 8.90 -10.85 5.75
C GLY A 207 8.99 -11.72 4.51
N TYR A 208 9.18 -13.01 4.76
CA TYR A 208 9.17 -14.07 3.76
C TYR A 208 7.85 -14.84 3.75
N GLU A 209 7.52 -15.46 2.62
CA GLU A 209 6.49 -16.49 2.53
C GLU A 209 6.93 -17.75 3.34
N GLU A 210 6.07 -18.76 3.39
CA GLU A 210 6.32 -20.02 4.15
C GLU A 210 7.61 -20.75 3.74
N ASP A 211 8.10 -20.51 2.51
CA ASP A 211 9.35 -21.09 2.00
C ASP A 211 10.62 -20.48 2.62
N GLY A 212 10.48 -19.43 3.44
CA GLY A 212 11.55 -18.72 4.12
C GLY A 212 12.52 -17.98 3.20
N LYS A 213 12.19 -17.79 1.93
CA LYS A 213 13.05 -17.14 0.91
C LYS A 213 12.31 -16.20 -0.02
N THR A 214 11.05 -16.45 -0.34
CA THR A 214 10.24 -15.61 -1.22
C THR A 214 9.70 -14.44 -0.42
N LEU A 215 9.84 -13.21 -0.95
CA LEU A 215 9.27 -12.02 -0.33
C LEU A 215 7.74 -12.16 -0.25
N ALA A 216 7.17 -11.99 0.94
CA ALA A 216 5.72 -12.00 1.17
C ALA A 216 5.03 -10.76 0.62
N MET A 217 5.52 -10.23 -0.51
CA MET A 217 5.01 -9.06 -1.20
C MET A 217 5.17 -9.20 -2.70
N LEU A 218 4.05 -9.33 -3.40
CA LEU A 218 4.03 -9.33 -4.87
C LEU A 218 4.04 -7.89 -5.38
N LEU A 219 5.19 -7.40 -5.81
CA LEU A 219 5.35 -6.05 -6.31
C LEU A 219 5.54 -6.05 -7.84
N PRO A 220 4.72 -5.30 -8.60
CA PRO A 220 5.00 -5.01 -10.00
C PRO A 220 6.39 -4.38 -10.17
N ARG A 221 7.05 -4.64 -11.30
CA ARG A 221 8.38 -4.08 -11.57
C ARG A 221 8.35 -2.54 -11.62
N GLU A 222 7.24 -1.97 -12.05
CA GLU A 222 7.01 -0.53 -12.05
C GLU A 222 6.99 0.05 -10.62
N ASP A 223 6.24 -0.59 -9.69
CA ASP A 223 6.18 -0.13 -8.31
C ASP A 223 7.52 -0.26 -7.61
N LEU A 224 8.28 -1.34 -7.88
CA LEU A 224 9.64 -1.49 -7.36
C LEU A 224 10.59 -0.39 -7.92
N ALA A 225 10.44 -0.05 -9.21
CA ALA A 225 11.17 1.06 -9.82
C ALA A 225 10.81 2.40 -9.16
N ASN A 226 9.50 2.62 -8.91
CA ASN A 226 8.99 3.81 -8.25
C ASN A 226 9.46 3.92 -6.78
N MET A 227 9.64 2.81 -6.06
CA MET A 227 10.26 2.80 -4.73
C MET A 227 11.75 3.16 -4.77
N SER A 228 12.46 2.65 -5.77
CA SER A 228 13.92 2.77 -5.89
C SER A 228 14.37 4.02 -6.65
N ASN A 229 13.43 4.91 -7.01
CA ASN A 229 13.67 6.10 -7.83
C ASN A 229 14.46 5.79 -9.12
N MET A 230 13.97 4.85 -9.93
CA MET A 230 14.57 4.48 -11.21
C MET A 230 13.51 4.18 -12.26
N THR A 231 13.90 4.07 -13.53
CA THR A 231 12.99 3.64 -14.58
C THR A 231 12.68 2.14 -14.43
N THR A 232 11.51 1.71 -14.90
CA THR A 232 11.13 0.27 -14.91
C THR A 232 12.15 -0.59 -15.65
N SER A 233 12.70 -0.08 -16.77
CA SER A 233 13.75 -0.78 -17.53
C SER A 233 15.04 -0.97 -16.71
N ASN A 234 15.44 0.04 -15.94
CA ASN A 234 16.59 -0.06 -15.03
C ASN A 234 16.32 -1.07 -13.90
N ALA A 235 15.13 -1.06 -13.30
CA ALA A 235 14.76 -2.03 -12.27
C ALA A 235 14.82 -3.48 -12.80
N ILE A 236 14.24 -3.73 -13.98
CA ILE A 236 14.26 -5.05 -14.63
C ILE A 236 15.71 -5.50 -14.90
N ARG A 237 16.53 -4.62 -15.49
CA ARG A 237 17.93 -4.93 -15.79
C ARG A 237 18.73 -5.24 -14.53
N THR A 238 18.59 -4.42 -13.49
CA THR A 238 19.30 -4.62 -12.23
C THR A 238 18.86 -5.88 -11.49
N LEU A 239 17.55 -6.21 -11.51
CA LEU A 239 17.06 -7.47 -10.98
C LEU A 239 17.64 -8.69 -11.73
N SER A 240 17.72 -8.61 -13.07
CA SER A 240 18.32 -9.69 -13.88
C SER A 240 19.81 -9.86 -13.55
N GLN A 241 20.54 -8.77 -13.33
CA GLN A 241 21.93 -8.83 -12.88
C GLN A 241 22.06 -9.49 -11.51
N PHE A 242 21.21 -9.10 -10.54
CA PHE A 242 21.20 -9.75 -9.22
C PHE A 242 20.87 -11.24 -9.31
N ALA A 243 19.99 -11.65 -10.23
CA ALA A 243 19.69 -13.06 -10.45
C ALA A 243 20.89 -13.80 -11.07
N GLN A 244 21.59 -13.21 -12.04
CA GLN A 244 22.81 -13.79 -12.63
C GLN A 244 23.96 -13.93 -11.61
N GLU A 245 24.04 -13.01 -10.66
CA GLU A 245 25.00 -13.03 -9.56
C GLU A 245 24.61 -13.99 -8.43
N GLY A 246 23.45 -14.67 -8.53
CA GLY A 246 22.98 -15.61 -7.52
C GLY A 246 22.44 -14.98 -6.24
N LEU A 247 22.18 -13.67 -6.25
CA LEU A 247 21.60 -12.93 -5.10
C LEU A 247 20.11 -13.15 -4.96
N LEU A 248 19.43 -13.32 -6.09
CA LEU A 248 17.98 -13.49 -6.19
C LEU A 248 17.64 -14.65 -7.14
N ALA A 249 16.42 -15.18 -7.01
CA ALA A 249 15.74 -15.91 -8.07
C ALA A 249 14.41 -15.22 -8.38
N LEU A 250 14.07 -15.16 -9.67
CA LEU A 250 12.88 -14.46 -10.16
C LEU A 250 11.93 -15.48 -10.79
N ASP A 251 10.68 -15.48 -10.33
CA ASP A 251 9.60 -16.27 -10.91
C ASP A 251 8.37 -15.35 -11.10
N GLY A 252 8.17 -14.87 -12.33
CA GLY A 252 7.15 -13.88 -12.63
C GLY A 252 7.28 -12.64 -11.74
N LYS A 253 6.30 -12.43 -10.85
CA LYS A 253 6.32 -11.32 -9.88
C LYS A 253 6.98 -11.69 -8.55
N HIS A 254 7.20 -12.97 -8.29
CA HIS A 254 7.86 -13.43 -7.08
C HIS A 254 9.37 -13.15 -7.13
N ILE A 255 9.90 -12.72 -6.01
CA ILE A 255 11.33 -12.47 -5.81
C ILE A 255 11.77 -13.31 -4.62
N ARG A 256 12.67 -14.26 -4.88
CA ARG A 256 13.29 -15.08 -3.82
C ARG A 256 14.66 -14.49 -3.52
N ILE A 257 14.92 -14.18 -2.27
CA ILE A 257 16.22 -13.71 -1.81
C ILE A 257 17.07 -14.95 -1.50
N LEU A 258 18.19 -15.10 -2.19
CA LEU A 258 19.11 -16.21 -2.03
C LEU A 258 20.28 -15.84 -1.11
N ASP A 259 20.74 -14.59 -1.17
CA ASP A 259 21.82 -14.06 -0.31
C ASP A 259 21.46 -12.67 0.22
N GLU A 260 20.83 -12.64 1.39
CA GLU A 260 20.43 -11.41 2.09
C GLU A 260 21.66 -10.58 2.50
N LYS A 261 22.73 -11.24 2.99
CA LYS A 261 23.94 -10.54 3.44
C LYS A 261 24.67 -9.82 2.29
N ALA A 262 24.69 -10.43 1.12
CA ALA A 262 25.25 -9.78 -0.07
C ALA A 262 24.40 -8.60 -0.52
N LEU A 263 23.04 -8.69 -0.46
CA LEU A 263 22.16 -7.55 -0.71
C LEU A 263 22.38 -6.41 0.30
N GLU A 264 22.54 -6.73 1.60
CA GLU A 264 22.86 -5.74 2.62
C GLU A 264 24.20 -5.03 2.33
N LYS A 265 25.21 -5.79 1.90
CA LYS A 265 26.51 -5.23 1.50
C LYS A 265 26.36 -4.28 0.32
N ILE A 266 25.62 -4.66 -0.73
CA ILE A 266 25.35 -3.81 -1.90
C ILE A 266 24.59 -2.55 -1.48
N SER A 267 23.57 -2.69 -0.62
CA SER A 267 22.80 -1.55 -0.11
C SER A 267 23.69 -0.54 0.64
N ARG A 268 24.67 -1.02 1.44
CA ARG A 268 25.58 -0.14 2.21
C ARG A 268 26.64 0.54 1.35
N LEU A 269 27.14 -0.13 0.33
CA LEU A 269 28.24 0.37 -0.49
C LEU A 269 27.74 1.25 -1.66
N GLY A 270 26.44 1.32 -1.92
CA GLY A 270 25.82 2.09 -2.99
C GLY A 270 25.72 1.31 -4.27
#